data_24fad04966e7e34907fdf9d3abb65b5b
#
_entry.id   24fad04966e7e34907fdf9d3abb65b5b
#
_cell.length_a   1.000
_cell.length_b   1.000
_cell.length_c   1.000
_cell.angle_alpha   90.00
_cell.angle_beta   90.00
_cell.angle_gamma   90.00
#
_symmetry.space_group_name_H-M   'P 1'
#
loop_
_entity.id
_entity.type
_entity.pdbx_description
1 polymer ?
#
loop_
_entity_poly.entity_id
_entity_poly.type
_entity_poly.pdbx_seq_one_letter_code
_entity_poly.pdbx_strand_id
1 'polypeptide(L)'
;LSYAEKTKLYGLSYERSFGAISTGFEFSYREDTGLNSVAGINQNGENFPKGAKGDLYNIIANTFVQLGDTALYDTGILLAELSYTELLDVDASTEAVYHGVGRGTCVNGRKEDGCGTDRALAVAMLFEPQWLQVFPGWDLSSPMSLTYGINGNPAYSAGGFYAEGAAIYSLGIKGTYQGKHSVSLAYNGYHWNPGPTTTNAFGLEQYASSNGPKALNDKGWIQLTVKTSF
;
A
#
# COMPACT_ATOMS: atom_id res chain seq x y z
N LEU A 1 -16.57 -11.53 11.30
CA LEU A 1 -16.09 -11.03 10.00
C LEU A 1 -17.22 -11.21 8.99
N SER A 2 -17.66 -10.14 8.34
CA SER A 2 -18.61 -10.18 7.24
C SER A 2 -17.84 -9.95 5.94
N TYR A 3 -18.06 -10.82 4.97
CA TYR A 3 -17.47 -10.69 3.64
C TYR A 3 -18.52 -10.21 2.66
N ALA A 4 -18.11 -9.47 1.63
CA ALA A 4 -18.98 -9.13 0.52
C ALA A 4 -19.37 -10.42 -0.21
N GLU A 5 -20.67 -10.65 -0.37
CA GLU A 5 -21.20 -11.80 -1.09
C GLU A 5 -21.48 -11.41 -2.55
N LYS A 6 -21.29 -12.36 -3.46
CA LYS A 6 -21.61 -12.23 -4.89
C LYS A 6 -20.77 -11.20 -5.65
N THR A 7 -19.59 -10.84 -5.14
CA THR A 7 -18.65 -10.00 -5.88
C THR A 7 -18.27 -10.65 -7.20
N LYS A 8 -18.37 -9.92 -8.30
CA LYS A 8 -17.89 -10.34 -9.61
C LYS A 8 -16.61 -9.59 -9.94
N LEU A 9 -15.67 -10.27 -10.57
CA LEU A 9 -14.40 -9.72 -11.00
C LEU A 9 -14.18 -10.01 -12.48
N TYR A 10 -13.90 -8.96 -13.24
CA TYR A 10 -13.49 -9.02 -14.63
C TYR A 10 -12.09 -8.43 -14.72
N GLY A 11 -11.18 -9.12 -15.40
CA GLY A 11 -9.80 -8.67 -15.46
C GLY A 11 -9.18 -8.92 -16.83
N LEU A 12 -8.25 -8.06 -17.19
CA LEU A 12 -7.39 -8.17 -18.36
C LEU A 12 -5.96 -7.80 -17.95
N SER A 13 -5.00 -8.60 -18.34
CA SER A 13 -3.59 -8.32 -18.16
C SER A 13 -2.83 -8.40 -19.48
N TYR A 14 -1.82 -7.56 -19.61
CA TYR A 14 -0.89 -7.56 -20.72
C TYR A 14 0.53 -7.36 -20.21
N GLU A 15 1.44 -8.18 -20.68
CA GLU A 15 2.86 -8.08 -20.33
C GLU A 15 3.72 -8.12 -21.60
N ARG A 16 4.80 -7.34 -21.60
CA ARG A 16 5.78 -7.35 -22.66
C ARG A 16 7.18 -7.01 -22.16
N SER A 17 8.17 -7.75 -22.67
CA SER A 17 9.58 -7.52 -22.38
C SER A 17 10.30 -6.90 -23.57
N PHE A 18 11.21 -5.96 -23.29
CA PHE A 18 12.05 -5.26 -24.26
C PHE A 18 13.50 -5.26 -23.73
N GLY A 19 14.26 -6.28 -24.07
CA GLY A 19 15.62 -6.42 -23.55
C GLY A 19 15.63 -6.55 -22.02
N ALA A 20 16.26 -5.61 -21.35
CA ALA A 20 16.39 -5.57 -19.88
C ALA A 20 15.14 -5.02 -19.16
N ILE A 21 14.10 -4.63 -19.88
CA ILE A 21 12.89 -4.02 -19.33
C ILE A 21 11.69 -4.94 -19.61
N SER A 22 10.95 -5.27 -18.57
CA SER A 22 9.63 -5.91 -18.67
C SER A 22 8.58 -4.93 -18.13
N THR A 23 7.48 -4.79 -18.86
CA THR A 23 6.36 -3.93 -18.47
C THR A 23 5.08 -4.72 -18.43
N GLY A 24 4.26 -4.48 -17.42
CA GLY A 24 2.94 -5.07 -17.28
C GLY A 24 1.86 -4.00 -17.12
N PHE A 25 0.69 -4.34 -17.61
CA PHE A 25 -0.52 -3.55 -17.45
C PHE A 25 -1.65 -4.48 -17.04
N GLU A 26 -2.40 -4.09 -16.01
CA GLU A 26 -3.57 -4.82 -15.54
C GLU A 26 -4.75 -3.87 -15.41
N PHE A 27 -5.89 -4.33 -15.88
CA PHE A 27 -7.19 -3.70 -15.66
C PHE A 27 -8.09 -4.69 -14.95
N SER A 28 -8.78 -4.26 -13.90
CA SER A 28 -9.82 -5.05 -13.28
C SER A 28 -11.04 -4.21 -12.94
N TYR A 29 -12.22 -4.75 -13.23
CA TYR A 29 -13.51 -4.20 -12.82
C TYR A 29 -14.15 -5.14 -11.81
N ARG A 30 -14.65 -4.60 -10.73
CA ARG A 30 -15.29 -5.33 -9.63
C ARG A 30 -16.68 -4.81 -9.40
N GLU A 31 -17.63 -5.70 -9.45
CA GLU A 31 -19.06 -5.48 -9.15
C GLU A 31 -19.37 -5.97 -7.73
N ASP A 32 -20.20 -5.24 -6.98
CA ASP A 32 -20.60 -5.61 -5.61
C ASP A 32 -19.41 -5.88 -4.67
N THR A 33 -18.30 -5.18 -4.83
CA THR A 33 -17.14 -5.38 -3.95
C THR A 33 -17.34 -4.68 -2.61
N GLY A 34 -16.73 -5.24 -1.55
CA GLY A 34 -16.77 -4.63 -0.22
C GLY A 34 -15.96 -3.33 -0.19
N LEU A 35 -16.60 -2.27 0.28
CA LEU A 35 -16.01 -0.95 0.47
C LEU A 35 -15.65 -0.69 1.93
N ASN A 36 -14.81 0.31 2.17
CA ASN A 36 -14.45 0.76 3.51
C ASN A 36 -15.72 1.13 4.28
N SER A 37 -15.91 0.51 5.42
CA SER A 37 -17.11 0.66 6.23
C SER A 37 -16.74 0.83 7.69
N VAL A 38 -17.45 1.67 8.40
CA VAL A 38 -17.35 1.71 9.86
C VAL A 38 -18.12 0.54 10.43
N ALA A 39 -17.46 -0.29 11.22
CA ALA A 39 -18.09 -1.39 11.90
C ALA A 39 -19.15 -0.87 12.89
N GLY A 40 -20.41 -1.10 12.60
CA GLY A 40 -21.50 -0.87 13.54
C GLY A 40 -21.55 -2.00 14.56
N ILE A 41 -21.52 -1.69 15.84
CA ILE A 41 -21.87 -2.66 16.90
C ILE A 41 -23.39 -2.57 17.08
N ASN A 42 -24.11 -3.59 16.62
CA ASN A 42 -25.52 -3.70 16.99
C ASN A 42 -25.62 -4.15 18.43
N GLN A 43 -26.18 -3.30 19.30
CA GLN A 43 -26.34 -3.58 20.73
C GLN A 43 -27.27 -4.78 21.03
N ASN A 44 -28.02 -5.25 20.06
CA ASN A 44 -29.03 -6.29 20.25
C ASN A 44 -28.58 -7.69 19.73
N GLY A 45 -27.34 -7.87 19.27
CA GLY A 45 -26.82 -9.19 18.86
C GLY A 45 -27.41 -9.76 17.57
N GLU A 46 -28.32 -9.06 16.91
CA GLU A 46 -28.95 -9.47 15.67
C GLU A 46 -28.42 -8.66 14.48
N ASN A 47 -27.83 -9.37 13.51
CA ASN A 47 -27.38 -8.88 12.20
C ASN A 47 -26.45 -7.67 12.25
N PHE A 48 -25.15 -7.95 12.22
CA PHE A 48 -24.17 -6.93 11.80
C PHE A 48 -24.65 -6.29 10.51
N PRO A 49 -24.71 -4.93 10.41
CA PRO A 49 -24.99 -4.32 9.14
C PRO A 49 -23.97 -4.84 8.14
N LYS A 50 -24.45 -5.30 6.98
CA LYS A 50 -23.59 -5.66 5.87
C LYS A 50 -22.71 -4.45 5.59
N GLY A 51 -21.41 -4.66 5.41
CA GLY A 51 -20.51 -3.60 5.00
C GLY A 51 -20.98 -2.96 3.68
N ALA A 52 -20.57 -1.75 3.42
CA ALA A 52 -20.87 -1.06 2.17
C ALA A 52 -20.34 -1.87 0.99
N LYS A 53 -21.06 -1.84 -0.11
CA LYS A 53 -20.71 -2.44 -1.38
C LYS A 53 -20.76 -1.42 -2.49
N GLY A 54 -20.03 -1.67 -3.55
CA GLY A 54 -20.05 -0.84 -4.72
C GLY A 54 -19.22 -1.39 -5.86
N ASP A 55 -19.21 -0.65 -6.94
CA ASP A 55 -18.53 -0.98 -8.17
C ASP A 55 -17.30 -0.10 -8.34
N LEU A 56 -16.21 -0.70 -8.72
CA LEU A 56 -14.96 0.02 -8.94
C LEU A 56 -14.11 -0.65 -10.02
N TYR A 57 -13.18 0.10 -10.57
CA TYR A 57 -12.12 -0.48 -11.36
C TYR A 57 -10.73 -0.10 -10.84
N ASN A 58 -9.77 -0.93 -11.19
CA ASN A 58 -8.36 -0.68 -10.91
C ASN A 58 -7.56 -0.78 -12.20
N ILE A 59 -6.56 0.08 -12.29
CA ILE A 59 -5.52 0.05 -13.31
C ILE A 59 -4.19 -0.06 -12.59
N ILE A 60 -3.38 -1.04 -12.99
CA ILE A 60 -2.03 -1.22 -12.50
C ILE A 60 -1.09 -1.20 -13.70
N ALA A 61 -0.05 -0.37 -13.62
CA ALA A 61 1.05 -0.37 -14.55
C ALA A 61 2.33 -0.67 -13.76
N ASN A 62 3.05 -1.70 -14.17
CA ASN A 62 4.28 -2.09 -13.50
C ASN A 62 5.45 -2.21 -14.48
N THR A 63 6.65 -2.12 -13.95
CA THR A 63 7.88 -2.35 -14.71
C THR A 63 8.92 -3.03 -13.84
N PHE A 64 9.65 -3.95 -14.45
CA PHE A 64 10.89 -4.50 -13.95
C PHE A 64 12.01 -4.07 -14.90
N VAL A 65 13.08 -3.53 -14.35
CA VAL A 65 14.26 -3.13 -15.10
C VAL A 65 15.48 -3.83 -14.49
N GLN A 66 16.17 -4.60 -15.32
CA GLN A 66 17.51 -5.06 -14.96
C GLN A 66 18.51 -3.94 -15.30
N LEU A 67 19.14 -3.40 -14.28
CA LEU A 67 20.06 -2.28 -14.41
C LEU A 67 21.45 -2.78 -14.82
N GLY A 68 22.04 -2.13 -15.79
CA GLY A 68 23.41 -2.38 -16.22
C GLY A 68 24.43 -1.62 -15.40
N ASP A 69 25.68 -1.82 -15.76
CA ASP A 69 26.85 -1.15 -15.20
C ASP A 69 26.79 0.37 -15.34
N THR A 70 27.16 1.07 -14.29
CA THR A 70 27.23 2.55 -14.21
C THR A 70 28.45 2.97 -13.37
N ALA A 71 28.71 4.25 -13.29
CA ALA A 71 29.74 4.79 -12.38
C ALA A 71 29.39 4.62 -10.88
N LEU A 72 28.15 4.25 -10.55
CA LEU A 72 27.66 4.17 -9.16
C LEU A 72 27.46 2.75 -8.67
N TYR A 73 27.18 1.79 -9.55
CA TYR A 73 26.96 0.37 -9.24
C TYR A 73 27.24 -0.49 -10.47
N ASP A 74 27.56 -1.75 -10.26
CA ASP A 74 27.89 -2.72 -11.31
C ASP A 74 26.64 -3.30 -11.97
N THR A 75 25.58 -3.52 -11.21
CA THR A 75 24.29 -4.05 -11.68
C THR A 75 23.19 -3.70 -10.68
N GLY A 76 21.98 -4.15 -10.91
CA GLY A 76 20.89 -3.98 -9.98
C GLY A 76 19.54 -4.26 -10.60
N ILE A 77 18.50 -4.03 -9.80
CA ILE A 77 17.11 -4.13 -10.24
C ILE A 77 16.33 -2.89 -9.82
N LEU A 78 15.39 -2.50 -10.66
CA LEU A 78 14.33 -1.56 -10.35
C LEU A 78 12.98 -2.21 -10.64
N LEU A 79 12.13 -2.26 -9.63
CA LEU A 79 10.72 -2.58 -9.77
C LEU A 79 9.94 -1.30 -9.47
N ALA A 80 8.94 -0.98 -10.27
CA ALA A 80 8.03 0.10 -10.01
C ALA A 80 6.61 -0.30 -10.40
N GLU A 81 5.65 0.11 -9.60
CA GLU A 81 4.23 -0.10 -9.84
C GLU A 81 3.47 1.18 -9.57
N LEU A 82 2.59 1.55 -10.48
CA LEU A 82 1.62 2.62 -10.33
C LEU A 82 0.24 2.01 -10.30
N SER A 83 -0.50 2.29 -9.23
CA SER A 83 -1.84 1.74 -8.99
C SER A 83 -2.85 2.86 -8.94
N TYR A 84 -3.86 2.78 -9.79
CA TYR A 84 -5.01 3.69 -9.81
C TYR A 84 -6.29 2.92 -9.56
N THR A 85 -7.16 3.47 -8.72
CA THR A 85 -8.52 2.96 -8.50
C THR A 85 -9.53 4.07 -8.62
N GLU A 86 -10.71 3.75 -9.16
CA GLU A 86 -11.86 4.64 -9.22
C GLU A 86 -13.13 3.90 -8.79
N LEU A 87 -13.79 4.46 -7.79
CA LEU A 87 -15.12 4.05 -7.35
C LEU A 87 -16.13 4.62 -8.33
N LEU A 88 -16.97 3.76 -8.89
CA LEU A 88 -18.00 4.14 -9.86
C LEU A 88 -19.35 4.35 -9.19
N ASP A 89 -19.69 3.44 -8.27
CA ASP A 89 -20.99 3.48 -7.59
C ASP A 89 -20.90 2.88 -6.19
N VAL A 90 -21.80 3.29 -5.32
CA VAL A 90 -22.02 2.72 -3.99
C VAL A 90 -23.45 2.24 -3.93
N ASP A 91 -23.67 0.96 -3.58
CA ASP A 91 -25.00 0.40 -3.43
C ASP A 91 -25.81 1.21 -2.42
N ALA A 92 -26.90 1.83 -2.88
CA ALA A 92 -27.77 2.68 -2.08
C ALA A 92 -28.30 1.98 -0.83
N SER A 93 -28.46 0.67 -0.85
CA SER A 93 -28.91 -0.10 0.32
C SER A 93 -27.87 -0.21 1.42
N THR A 94 -26.59 0.04 1.11
CA THR A 94 -25.44 -0.07 2.02
C THR A 94 -24.66 1.23 2.19
N GLU A 95 -25.02 2.28 1.48
CA GLU A 95 -24.31 3.57 1.48
C GLU A 95 -24.24 4.20 2.89
N ALA A 96 -25.26 4.01 3.72
CA ALA A 96 -25.29 4.56 5.08
C ALA A 96 -24.10 4.12 5.97
N VAL A 97 -23.47 2.98 5.69
CA VAL A 97 -22.30 2.46 6.42
C VAL A 97 -21.00 2.67 5.67
N TYR A 98 -21.04 3.23 4.47
CA TYR A 98 -19.82 3.54 3.70
C TYR A 98 -19.02 4.66 4.37
N HIS A 99 -17.71 4.49 4.42
CA HIS A 99 -16.78 5.47 4.99
C HIS A 99 -16.09 6.26 3.88
N GLY A 100 -16.88 7.04 3.15
CA GLY A 100 -16.41 7.87 2.03
C GLY A 100 -16.70 9.35 2.20
N VAL A 101 -15.83 10.21 1.65
CA VAL A 101 -15.96 11.66 1.72
C VAL A 101 -17.32 12.11 1.20
N GLY A 102 -18.06 12.86 2.01
CA GLY A 102 -19.38 13.38 1.68
C GLY A 102 -20.50 12.33 1.67
N ARG A 103 -20.25 11.10 2.09
CA ARG A 103 -21.19 9.97 2.05
C ARG A 103 -21.20 9.18 3.35
N GLY A 104 -22.29 8.48 3.60
CA GLY A 104 -22.44 7.52 4.68
C GLY A 104 -21.96 8.05 6.04
N THR A 105 -21.00 7.38 6.63
CA THR A 105 -20.44 7.74 7.94
C THR A 105 -19.44 8.91 7.89
N CYS A 106 -19.06 9.37 6.69
CA CYS A 106 -18.13 10.48 6.44
C CYS A 106 -18.82 11.69 5.74
N VAL A 107 -20.10 11.88 5.95
CA VAL A 107 -20.88 12.98 5.32
C VAL A 107 -20.23 14.36 5.50
N ASN A 108 -19.65 14.63 6.67
CA ASN A 108 -18.91 15.86 6.97
C ASN A 108 -17.40 15.61 7.12
N GLY A 109 -16.95 14.42 6.81
CA GLY A 109 -15.56 14.02 6.90
C GLY A 109 -14.77 14.39 5.65
N ARG A 110 -13.46 14.42 5.81
CA ARG A 110 -12.47 14.71 4.77
C ARG A 110 -11.55 13.53 4.56
N LYS A 111 -10.77 13.54 3.50
CA LYS A 111 -9.74 12.51 3.27
C LYS A 111 -8.71 12.41 4.41
N GLU A 112 -8.37 13.55 5.04
CA GLU A 112 -7.48 13.62 6.20
C GLU A 112 -8.07 12.91 7.44
N ASP A 113 -9.38 12.72 7.44
CA ASP A 113 -10.11 11.97 8.46
C ASP A 113 -10.14 10.45 8.18
N GLY A 114 -9.44 9.99 7.14
CA GLY A 114 -9.42 8.59 6.73
C GLY A 114 -10.58 8.17 5.84
N CYS A 115 -11.43 9.14 5.42
CA CYS A 115 -12.54 8.86 4.53
C CYS A 115 -12.03 8.48 3.13
N GLY A 116 -12.63 7.46 2.52
CA GLY A 116 -12.35 7.07 1.15
C GLY A 116 -12.74 8.14 0.16
N THR A 117 -11.97 8.31 -0.90
CA THR A 117 -12.30 9.17 -2.04
C THR A 117 -12.71 8.31 -3.23
N ASP A 118 -13.40 8.93 -4.21
CA ASP A 118 -13.80 8.20 -5.41
C ASP A 118 -12.59 7.75 -6.24
N ARG A 119 -11.46 8.45 -6.12
CA ARG A 119 -10.21 8.13 -6.85
C ARG A 119 -9.04 8.05 -5.90
N ALA A 120 -8.14 7.09 -6.16
CA ALA A 120 -6.88 7.00 -5.46
C ALA A 120 -5.76 6.58 -6.41
N LEU A 121 -4.58 7.13 -6.18
CA LEU A 121 -3.35 6.86 -6.92
C LEU A 121 -2.21 6.60 -5.95
N ALA A 122 -1.49 5.52 -6.14
CA ALA A 122 -0.33 5.16 -5.33
C ALA A 122 0.80 4.63 -6.20
N VAL A 123 2.02 4.72 -5.67
CA VAL A 123 3.23 4.15 -6.27
C VAL A 123 3.92 3.22 -5.29
N ALA A 124 4.43 2.10 -5.80
CA ALA A 124 5.35 1.23 -5.07
C ALA A 124 6.64 1.08 -5.88
N MET A 125 7.77 1.12 -5.22
CA MET A 125 9.08 1.01 -5.86
C MET A 125 10.00 0.14 -5.01
N LEU A 126 10.86 -0.63 -5.70
CA LEU A 126 12.01 -1.29 -5.12
C LEU A 126 13.21 -1.00 -6.03
N PHE A 127 14.27 -0.48 -5.47
CA PHE A 127 15.55 -0.25 -6.13
C PHE A 127 16.65 -0.96 -5.34
N GLU A 128 17.37 -1.86 -5.98
CA GLU A 128 18.45 -2.61 -5.35
C GLU A 128 19.69 -2.57 -6.25
N PRO A 129 20.55 -1.53 -6.13
CA PRO A 129 21.86 -1.49 -6.76
C PRO A 129 22.78 -2.51 -6.11
N GLN A 130 23.70 -3.05 -6.90
CA GLN A 130 24.65 -4.09 -6.48
C GLN A 130 26.06 -3.75 -6.92
N TRP A 131 27.00 -4.05 -6.04
CA TRP A 131 28.46 -3.96 -6.25
C TRP A 131 29.03 -5.35 -6.12
N LEU A 132 29.59 -5.85 -7.22
CA LEU A 132 30.08 -7.21 -7.30
C LEU A 132 31.52 -7.28 -6.81
N GLN A 133 31.85 -8.33 -6.07
CA GLN A 133 33.21 -8.63 -5.62
C GLN A 133 33.91 -7.44 -4.92
N VAL A 134 33.18 -6.68 -4.10
CA VAL A 134 33.76 -5.59 -3.30
C VAL A 134 34.92 -6.07 -2.42
N PHE A 135 34.87 -7.34 -2.01
CA PHE A 135 35.97 -8.13 -1.45
C PHE A 135 35.91 -9.52 -2.06
N PRO A 136 37.01 -10.31 -2.03
CA PRO A 136 37.04 -11.68 -2.56
C PRO A 136 35.88 -12.53 -2.02
N GLY A 137 34.97 -12.91 -2.92
CA GLY A 137 33.77 -13.71 -2.60
C GLY A 137 32.59 -12.95 -1.99
N TRP A 138 32.67 -11.63 -1.84
CA TRP A 138 31.60 -10.80 -1.29
C TRP A 138 30.99 -9.87 -2.33
N ASP A 139 29.68 -9.96 -2.48
CA ASP A 139 28.87 -8.98 -3.19
C ASP A 139 28.12 -8.12 -2.17
N LEU A 140 27.96 -6.85 -2.48
CA LEU A 140 27.20 -5.89 -1.69
C LEU A 140 25.97 -5.48 -2.47
N SER A 141 24.83 -5.28 -1.80
CA SER A 141 23.66 -4.63 -2.38
C SER A 141 23.01 -3.67 -1.38
N SER A 142 22.24 -2.72 -1.90
CA SER A 142 21.47 -1.77 -1.08
C SER A 142 20.00 -1.82 -1.47
N PRO A 143 19.22 -2.77 -0.91
CA PRO A 143 17.79 -2.84 -1.16
C PRO A 143 17.07 -1.64 -0.53
N MET A 144 16.33 -0.90 -1.34
CA MET A 144 15.53 0.25 -0.96
C MET A 144 14.12 0.06 -1.47
N SER A 145 13.13 0.28 -0.63
CA SER A 145 11.72 0.24 -1.05
C SER A 145 10.96 1.45 -0.56
N LEU A 146 9.97 1.84 -1.34
CA LEU A 146 9.02 2.90 -1.03
C LEU A 146 7.65 2.51 -1.55
N THR A 147 6.64 2.66 -0.71
CA THR A 147 5.24 2.73 -1.13
C THR A 147 4.69 4.07 -0.67
N TYR A 148 4.03 4.79 -1.58
CA TYR A 148 3.54 6.14 -1.32
C TYR A 148 2.18 6.39 -1.95
N GLY A 149 1.24 6.87 -1.15
CA GLY A 149 -0.06 7.36 -1.61
C GLY A 149 0.08 8.74 -2.23
N ILE A 150 -0.11 8.86 -3.55
CA ILE A 150 0.09 10.10 -4.29
C ILE A 150 -1.13 11.02 -4.17
N ASN A 151 -2.32 10.44 -4.32
CA ASN A 151 -3.57 11.21 -4.30
C ASN A 151 -4.73 10.34 -3.87
N GLY A 152 -5.62 10.89 -3.05
CA GLY A 152 -6.84 10.24 -2.59
C GLY A 152 -6.64 9.08 -1.63
N ASN A 153 -7.74 8.57 -1.10
CA ASN A 153 -7.78 7.39 -0.25
C ASN A 153 -8.61 6.32 -0.94
N PRO A 154 -8.12 5.10 -1.09
CA PRO A 154 -8.89 4.06 -1.77
C PRO A 154 -10.23 3.82 -1.06
N ALA A 155 -11.28 3.65 -1.85
CA ALA A 155 -12.64 3.37 -1.34
C ALA A 155 -12.77 1.98 -0.71
N TYR A 156 -11.80 1.11 -0.93
CA TYR A 156 -11.77 -0.26 -0.40
C TYR A 156 -10.37 -0.61 0.12
N SER A 157 -10.33 -1.57 1.04
CA SER A 157 -9.06 -2.07 1.57
C SER A 157 -8.49 -3.11 0.60
N ALA A 158 -7.61 -2.67 -0.26
CA ALA A 158 -6.82 -3.57 -1.11
C ALA A 158 -5.34 -3.46 -0.73
N GLY A 159 -4.66 -4.59 -0.69
CA GLY A 159 -3.21 -4.59 -0.48
C GLY A 159 -2.52 -3.73 -1.55
N GLY A 160 -1.60 -2.88 -1.14
CA GLY A 160 -0.83 -2.03 -2.04
C GLY A 160 -1.36 -0.61 -2.24
N PHE A 161 -2.60 -0.31 -1.90
CA PHE A 161 -3.13 1.05 -1.96
C PHE A 161 -3.02 1.72 -0.60
N TYR A 162 -2.27 2.81 -0.55
CA TYR A 162 -2.11 3.61 0.65
C TYR A 162 -2.80 4.96 0.50
N ALA A 163 -3.29 5.48 1.61
CA ALA A 163 -3.92 6.78 1.67
C ALA A 163 -2.97 7.90 1.25
N GLU A 164 -3.51 9.01 0.76
CA GLU A 164 -2.74 10.17 0.31
C GLU A 164 -1.75 10.67 1.34
N GLY A 165 -0.50 10.82 0.92
CA GLY A 165 0.63 11.25 1.77
C GLY A 165 1.15 10.17 2.71
N ALA A 166 0.54 8.98 2.75
CA ALA A 166 1.07 7.85 3.49
C ALA A 166 2.29 7.26 2.79
N ALA A 167 3.33 6.94 3.56
CA ALA A 167 4.52 6.28 3.07
C ALA A 167 4.94 5.12 3.97
N ILE A 168 5.38 4.03 3.36
CA ILE A 168 6.15 2.97 4.02
C ILE A 168 7.44 2.82 3.23
N TYR A 169 8.56 2.86 3.91
CA TYR A 169 9.86 2.78 3.24
C TYR A 169 10.85 1.92 4.01
N SER A 170 11.78 1.35 3.27
CA SER A 170 12.91 0.60 3.82
C SER A 170 14.18 1.00 3.11
N LEU A 171 15.26 1.15 3.88
CA LEU A 171 16.61 1.39 3.40
C LEU A 171 17.52 0.33 4.00
N GLY A 172 18.18 -0.45 3.17
CA GLY A 172 18.99 -1.56 3.62
C GLY A 172 20.39 -1.61 2.99
N ILE A 173 21.26 -2.36 3.64
CA ILE A 173 22.54 -2.83 3.11
C ILE A 173 22.63 -4.32 3.34
N LYS A 174 23.12 -5.07 2.35
CA LYS A 174 23.19 -6.52 2.38
C LYS A 174 24.53 -6.97 1.79
N GLY A 175 25.29 -7.71 2.56
CA GLY A 175 26.46 -8.43 2.08
C GLY A 175 26.10 -9.89 1.80
N THR A 176 26.57 -10.44 0.68
CA THR A 176 26.38 -11.84 0.31
C THR A 176 27.74 -12.48 0.04
N TYR A 177 28.05 -13.53 0.79
CA TYR A 177 29.29 -14.28 0.64
C TYR A 177 29.07 -15.55 -0.15
N GLN A 178 29.81 -15.70 -1.27
CA GLN A 178 29.77 -16.84 -2.19
C GLN A 178 28.37 -17.26 -2.63
N GLY A 179 27.42 -16.33 -2.66
CA GLY A 179 26.03 -16.59 -3.03
C GLY A 179 25.23 -17.45 -2.02
N LYS A 180 25.85 -17.87 -0.90
CA LYS A 180 25.25 -18.80 0.07
C LYS A 180 24.94 -18.18 1.41
N HIS A 181 25.76 -17.27 1.88
CA HIS A 181 25.62 -16.65 3.19
C HIS A 181 25.32 -15.17 3.01
N SER A 182 24.33 -14.64 3.69
CA SER A 182 24.07 -13.21 3.63
C SER A 182 23.77 -12.62 5.00
N VAL A 183 24.22 -11.38 5.18
CA VAL A 183 23.89 -10.53 6.32
C VAL A 183 23.30 -9.25 5.78
N SER A 184 22.15 -8.84 6.29
CA SER A 184 21.53 -7.59 5.92
C SER A 184 21.09 -6.78 7.15
N LEU A 185 21.26 -5.47 7.06
CA LEU A 185 20.75 -4.49 7.99
C LEU A 185 19.81 -3.57 7.24
N ALA A 186 18.59 -3.36 7.74
CA ALA A 186 17.61 -2.48 7.13
C ALA A 186 16.95 -1.60 8.19
N TYR A 187 16.71 -0.34 7.83
CA TYR A 187 15.82 0.56 8.56
C TYR A 187 14.48 0.61 7.86
N ASN A 188 13.41 0.42 8.63
CA ASN A 188 12.03 0.47 8.15
C ASN A 188 11.32 1.66 8.81
N GLY A 189 10.70 2.51 8.02
CA GLY A 189 10.03 3.70 8.47
C GLY A 189 8.63 3.84 7.89
N TYR A 190 7.87 4.69 8.55
CA TYR A 190 6.47 4.94 8.24
C TYR A 190 6.19 6.43 8.28
N HIS A 191 5.26 6.86 7.45
CA HIS A 191 4.67 8.18 7.50
C HIS A 191 3.18 8.11 7.16
N TRP A 192 2.34 8.65 8.02
CA TRP A 192 0.92 8.85 7.79
C TRP A 192 0.52 10.27 8.14
N ASN A 193 -0.29 10.88 7.30
CA ASN A 193 -0.87 12.16 7.59
C ASN A 193 -1.90 12.01 8.72
N PRO A 194 -1.77 12.75 9.81
CA PRO A 194 -2.78 12.72 10.86
C PRO A 194 -4.01 13.50 10.42
N GLY A 195 -5.16 12.98 10.77
CA GLY A 195 -6.39 13.76 10.83
C GLY A 195 -6.34 14.84 11.92
N PRO A 196 -7.39 15.64 12.06
CA PRO A 196 -7.50 16.63 13.13
C PRO A 196 -7.47 15.95 14.51
N THR A 197 -6.92 16.64 15.48
CA THR A 197 -6.98 16.20 16.87
C THR A 197 -8.35 16.53 17.47
N THR A 198 -8.84 15.63 18.31
CA THR A 198 -10.00 15.83 19.18
C THR A 198 -9.61 15.53 20.62
N THR A 199 -10.29 16.18 21.55
CA THR A 199 -10.10 15.88 22.97
C THR A 199 -11.13 14.83 23.40
N ASN A 200 -10.68 13.71 23.92
CA ASN A 200 -11.58 12.67 24.44
C ASN A 200 -12.21 13.06 25.79
N ALA A 201 -13.13 12.22 26.28
CA ALA A 201 -13.83 12.44 27.56
C ALA A 201 -12.90 12.55 28.79
N PHE A 202 -11.63 12.15 28.66
CA PHE A 202 -10.62 12.23 29.73
C PHE A 202 -9.71 13.46 29.59
N GLY A 203 -10.02 14.38 28.64
CA GLY A 203 -9.21 15.58 28.40
C GLY A 203 -7.91 15.31 27.61
N LEU A 204 -7.73 14.11 27.06
CA LEU A 204 -6.54 13.75 26.29
C LEU A 204 -6.76 14.06 24.80
N GLU A 205 -5.78 14.70 24.18
CA GLU A 205 -5.75 14.85 22.72
C GLU A 205 -5.58 13.49 22.04
N GLN A 206 -6.43 13.21 21.08
CA GLN A 206 -6.34 12.05 20.22
C GLN A 206 -6.63 12.46 18.79
N TYR A 207 -6.08 11.74 17.82
CA TYR A 207 -6.51 11.89 16.44
C TYR A 207 -7.89 11.26 16.30
N ALA A 208 -8.87 12.03 15.83
CA ALA A 208 -10.24 11.54 15.61
C ALA A 208 -10.25 10.41 14.56
N SER A 209 -9.39 10.55 13.59
CA SER A 209 -9.15 9.59 12.52
C SER A 209 -7.79 9.91 11.88
N SER A 210 -7.26 9.01 11.10
CA SER A 210 -6.05 9.24 10.35
C SER A 210 -6.04 8.37 9.10
N ASN A 211 -5.28 8.77 8.11
CA ASN A 211 -5.01 7.97 6.91
C ASN A 211 -4.09 6.78 7.20
N GLY A 212 -4.17 6.21 8.38
CA GLY A 212 -3.35 5.09 8.81
C GLY A 212 -2.88 5.28 10.26
N PRO A 213 -2.10 4.33 10.79
CA PRO A 213 -1.70 4.32 12.18
C PRO A 213 -0.61 5.36 12.46
N LYS A 214 -0.96 6.65 12.57
CA LYS A 214 0.00 7.72 12.89
C LYS A 214 0.89 7.43 14.09
N ALA A 215 0.42 6.65 15.06
CA ALA A 215 1.22 6.22 16.20
C ALA A 215 2.51 5.47 15.80
N LEU A 216 2.65 5.05 14.54
CA LEU A 216 3.85 4.43 14.00
C LEU A 216 4.82 5.42 13.32
N ASN A 217 4.47 6.70 13.13
CA ASN A 217 5.33 7.66 12.42
C ASN A 217 6.72 7.82 13.07
N ASP A 218 6.78 7.69 14.41
CA ASP A 218 8.01 7.77 15.19
C ASP A 218 8.53 6.39 15.64
N LYS A 219 7.97 5.31 15.10
CA LYS A 219 8.28 3.92 15.44
C LYS A 219 9.04 3.19 14.34
N GLY A 220 9.93 3.88 13.64
CA GLY A 220 10.88 3.23 12.75
C GLY A 220 11.71 2.19 13.51
N TRP A 221 12.07 1.10 12.84
CA TRP A 221 12.79 0.00 13.44
C TRP A 221 13.90 -0.52 12.55
N ILE A 222 14.90 -1.12 13.18
CA ILE A 222 16.05 -1.71 12.50
C ILE A 222 15.90 -3.22 12.51
N GLN A 223 16.15 -3.83 11.36
CA GLN A 223 16.15 -5.28 11.17
C GLN A 223 17.54 -5.77 10.82
N LEU A 224 18.04 -6.75 11.57
CA LEU A 224 19.21 -7.54 11.21
C LEU A 224 18.74 -8.92 10.77
N THR A 225 19.14 -9.34 9.57
CA THR A 225 18.82 -10.68 9.04
C THR A 225 20.11 -11.40 8.65
N VAL A 226 20.25 -12.63 9.11
CA VAL A 226 21.33 -13.53 8.70
C VAL A 226 20.72 -14.76 8.03
N LYS A 227 21.17 -15.08 6.83
CA LYS A 227 20.71 -16.27 6.07
C LYS A 227 21.91 -17.10 5.67
N THR A 228 21.75 -18.41 5.70
CA THR A 228 22.73 -19.37 5.20
C THR A 228 22.01 -20.51 4.49
N SER A 229 22.57 -20.98 3.38
CA SER A 229 22.12 -22.19 2.67
C SER A 229 23.22 -23.23 2.68
N PHE A 230 22.85 -24.49 2.89
CA PHE A 230 23.74 -25.63 2.98
C PHE A 230 23.64 -26.50 1.72
#